data_b77c23c6ff25b6a09c15b68f6b03b873
#
_entry.id   b77c23c6ff25b6a09c15b68f6b03b873
#
_cell.length_a   1.000
_cell.length_b   1.000
_cell.length_c   1.000
_cell.angle_alpha   90.00
_cell.angle_beta   90.00
_cell.angle_gamma   90.00
#
_symmetry.space_group_name_H-M   'P 1'
#
loop_
_entity.id
_entity.type
_entity.pdbx_description
1 polymer ?
#
loop_
_entity_poly.entity_id
_entity_poly.type
_entity_poly.pdbx_seq_one_letter_code
_entity_poly.pdbx_strand_id
1 'polypeptide(L)'
;MNFQHTDDRRMLADSLNRFIAEQYTFESRDKTARSPEGFSRDMWRRFCELGIVGALFDEASGGFGGDGFDIAIVFEALGRGLVVEPFLDALIVGRALSCAGNEGQRPIVTQMIEGSAIAAFAHDEPGSHYELARVTTRATRHGGGWVLNGVKGVVQQGEHADVLLVSARTSHDDYDEAGISLFAVPRDAEGVTVRGYRKIDGGRVAEISLQDVALDADALVGREGEGFETLAQAVGYGLVALAAEAVGAMDVAKEYTLDYLRTRKQFGVAIGTFQALQHRMADVLLDIEQARSAAINAAAAVGGAGIERERALSAAKYSIGRIGARVAEESIQLHGGIGMTWELPLSHYAKRLVMIDHQLGDEDHHLARYIELGKASLCGDVSP
;
A
#
# COMPACT_ATOMS: atom_id res chain seq x y z
N MET A 1 -17.69 19.60 -1.21
CA MET A 1 -16.25 19.31 -1.40
C MET A 1 -15.86 19.66 -2.82
N ASN A 2 -14.71 20.30 -3.01
CA ASN A 2 -14.16 20.52 -4.35
C ASN A 2 -13.18 19.40 -4.65
N PHE A 3 -13.50 18.53 -5.60
CA PHE A 3 -12.65 17.39 -6.01
C PHE A 3 -11.68 17.75 -7.15
N GLN A 4 -11.62 19.03 -7.55
CA GLN A 4 -10.66 19.45 -8.56
C GLN A 4 -9.27 19.57 -7.96
N HIS A 5 -8.29 18.99 -8.62
CA HIS A 5 -6.89 19.14 -8.23
C HIS A 5 -6.46 20.61 -8.30
N THR A 6 -5.70 21.04 -7.30
CA THR A 6 -4.98 22.32 -7.32
C THR A 6 -3.95 22.36 -8.46
N ASP A 7 -3.45 23.53 -8.80
CA ASP A 7 -2.41 23.66 -9.82
C ASP A 7 -1.14 22.89 -9.43
N ASP A 8 -0.76 22.94 -8.14
CA ASP A 8 0.40 22.22 -7.62
C ASP A 8 0.23 20.70 -7.77
N ARG A 9 -0.95 20.15 -7.46
CA ARG A 9 -1.28 18.75 -7.64
C ARG A 9 -1.24 18.31 -9.10
N ARG A 10 -1.72 19.17 -10.01
CA ARG A 10 -1.61 18.90 -11.46
C ARG A 10 -0.16 18.86 -11.91
N MET A 11 0.66 19.82 -11.46
CA MET A 11 2.09 19.85 -11.78
C MET A 11 2.82 18.63 -11.24
N LEU A 12 2.51 18.18 -10.02
CA LEU A 12 3.06 16.95 -9.43
C LEU A 12 2.70 15.73 -10.28
N ALA A 13 1.41 15.57 -10.61
CA ALA A 13 0.91 14.47 -11.45
C ALA A 13 1.59 14.44 -12.82
N ASP A 14 1.66 15.58 -13.52
CA ASP A 14 2.25 15.70 -14.85
C ASP A 14 3.74 15.40 -14.82
N SER A 15 4.46 15.89 -13.82
CA SER A 15 5.89 15.68 -13.66
C SER A 15 6.22 14.21 -13.37
N LEU A 16 5.46 13.59 -12.45
CA LEU A 16 5.66 12.20 -12.07
C LEU A 16 5.28 11.24 -13.22
N ASN A 17 4.14 11.46 -13.89
CA ASN A 17 3.74 10.65 -15.04
C ASN A 17 4.75 10.75 -16.19
N ARG A 18 5.29 11.93 -16.46
CA ARG A 18 6.36 12.13 -17.46
C ARG A 18 7.63 11.38 -17.05
N PHE A 19 8.06 11.52 -15.81
CA PHE A 19 9.25 10.82 -15.32
C PHE A 19 9.10 9.30 -15.44
N ILE A 20 7.94 8.74 -15.03
CA ILE A 20 7.65 7.31 -15.15
C ILE A 20 7.67 6.88 -16.61
N ALA A 21 7.01 7.61 -17.52
CA ALA A 21 6.95 7.27 -18.93
C ALA A 21 8.33 7.28 -19.61
N GLU A 22 9.21 8.21 -19.22
CA GLU A 22 10.53 8.38 -19.85
C GLU A 22 11.63 7.53 -19.22
N GLN A 23 11.58 7.29 -17.89
CA GLN A 23 12.69 6.74 -17.13
C GLN A 23 12.39 5.39 -16.48
N TYR A 24 11.08 5.00 -16.40
CA TYR A 24 10.63 3.77 -15.75
C TYR A 24 9.87 2.89 -16.74
N THR A 25 10.56 2.50 -17.85
CA THR A 25 9.93 1.65 -18.89
C THR A 25 9.61 0.26 -18.33
N PHE A 26 8.66 -0.44 -18.98
CA PHE A 26 8.28 -1.79 -18.57
C PHE A 26 9.48 -2.75 -18.55
N GLU A 27 10.37 -2.68 -19.55
CA GLU A 27 11.59 -3.52 -19.62
C GLU A 27 12.55 -3.22 -18.46
N SER A 28 12.75 -1.93 -18.11
CA SER A 28 13.56 -1.52 -16.97
C SER A 28 12.95 -2.02 -15.66
N ARG A 29 11.64 -1.84 -15.49
CA ARG A 29 10.87 -2.33 -14.34
C ARG A 29 10.95 -3.84 -14.20
N ASP A 30 10.73 -4.61 -15.27
CA ASP A 30 10.76 -6.08 -15.22
C ASP A 30 12.15 -6.61 -14.85
N LYS A 31 13.20 -6.01 -15.42
CA LYS A 31 14.60 -6.30 -15.04
C LYS A 31 14.85 -6.03 -13.55
N THR A 32 14.42 -4.87 -13.06
CA THR A 32 14.57 -4.47 -11.66
C THR A 32 13.79 -5.39 -10.71
N ALA A 33 12.52 -5.67 -11.01
CA ALA A 33 11.67 -6.55 -10.20
C ALA A 33 12.21 -7.99 -10.09
N ARG A 34 12.98 -8.44 -11.09
CA ARG A 34 13.65 -9.75 -11.09
C ARG A 34 15.05 -9.74 -10.50
N SER A 35 15.59 -8.57 -10.18
CA SER A 35 16.92 -8.47 -9.55
C SER A 35 16.93 -9.15 -8.17
N PRO A 36 18.11 -9.45 -7.61
CA PRO A 36 18.22 -9.96 -6.24
C PRO A 36 17.58 -9.04 -5.20
N GLU A 37 17.61 -7.73 -5.41
CA GLU A 37 17.05 -6.72 -4.51
C GLU A 37 15.54 -6.53 -4.72
N GLY A 38 15.03 -6.78 -5.94
CA GLY A 38 13.62 -6.63 -6.30
C GLY A 38 13.15 -5.19 -6.49
N PHE A 39 14.03 -4.19 -6.32
CA PHE A 39 13.83 -2.78 -6.57
C PHE A 39 15.18 -2.11 -6.92
N SER A 40 15.20 -0.84 -7.28
CA SER A 40 16.41 -0.10 -7.61
C SER A 40 16.67 1.01 -6.59
N ARG A 41 17.78 0.92 -5.83
CA ARG A 41 18.21 2.00 -4.92
C ARG A 41 18.50 3.31 -5.66
N ASP A 42 19.01 3.23 -6.89
CA ASP A 42 19.26 4.41 -7.71
C ASP A 42 17.94 5.07 -8.15
N MET A 43 16.95 4.27 -8.56
CA MET A 43 15.63 4.78 -8.91
C MET A 43 14.92 5.35 -7.69
N TRP A 44 15.01 4.68 -6.53
CA TRP A 44 14.49 5.20 -5.28
C TRP A 44 15.06 6.58 -4.94
N ARG A 45 16.40 6.75 -4.99
CA ARG A 45 17.03 8.06 -4.79
C ARG A 45 16.53 9.12 -5.78
N ARG A 46 16.36 8.76 -7.05
CA ARG A 46 15.82 9.70 -8.06
C ARG A 46 14.40 10.15 -7.77
N PHE A 47 13.54 9.24 -7.30
CA PHE A 47 12.19 9.61 -6.82
C PHE A 47 12.26 10.56 -5.61
N CYS A 48 13.16 10.33 -4.67
CA CYS A 48 13.38 11.21 -3.53
C CYS A 48 13.90 12.59 -3.97
N GLU A 49 14.89 12.65 -4.85
CA GLU A 49 15.44 13.89 -5.43
C GLU A 49 14.39 14.71 -6.18
N LEU A 50 13.41 14.05 -6.81
CA LEU A 50 12.26 14.70 -7.44
C LEU A 50 11.20 15.16 -6.43
N GLY A 51 11.40 14.90 -5.14
CA GLY A 51 10.46 15.26 -4.08
C GLY A 51 9.24 14.35 -3.96
N ILE A 52 9.16 13.25 -4.69
CA ILE A 52 7.95 12.41 -4.72
C ILE A 52 7.66 11.78 -3.35
N VAL A 53 8.70 11.36 -2.63
CA VAL A 53 8.54 10.86 -1.25
C VAL A 53 8.15 11.99 -0.29
N GLY A 54 8.69 13.20 -0.48
CA GLY A 54 8.32 14.38 0.29
C GLY A 54 6.85 14.80 0.12
N ALA A 55 6.25 14.53 -1.04
CA ALA A 55 4.81 14.78 -1.28
C ALA A 55 3.88 13.89 -0.43
N LEU A 56 4.39 12.81 0.18
CA LEU A 56 3.63 11.92 1.06
C LEU A 56 3.51 12.44 2.50
N PHE A 57 4.25 13.49 2.86
CA PHE A 57 4.38 14.00 4.22
C PHE A 57 4.11 15.51 4.28
N ASP A 58 3.66 15.97 5.45
CA ASP A 58 3.45 17.39 5.72
C ASP A 58 4.78 18.14 6.01
N GLU A 59 4.69 19.47 6.07
CA GLU A 59 5.85 20.33 6.35
C GLU A 59 6.48 20.05 7.72
N ALA A 60 5.68 19.67 8.72
CA ALA A 60 6.17 19.36 10.06
C ALA A 60 7.05 18.10 10.08
N SER A 61 6.81 17.19 9.14
CA SER A 61 7.58 15.96 8.91
C SER A 61 8.72 16.13 7.90
N GLY A 62 8.90 17.34 7.34
CA GLY A 62 9.93 17.64 6.34
C GLY A 62 9.47 17.43 4.89
N GLY A 63 8.18 17.17 4.65
CA GLY A 63 7.56 17.10 3.34
C GLY A 63 6.92 18.42 2.89
N PHE A 64 5.99 18.33 1.95
CA PHE A 64 5.26 19.50 1.43
C PHE A 64 3.82 19.17 0.97
N GLY A 65 3.30 18.00 1.30
CA GLY A 65 1.98 17.51 0.92
C GLY A 65 1.34 16.71 2.04
N GLY A 66 1.04 15.44 1.74
CA GLY A 66 0.65 14.46 2.74
C GLY A 66 -0.82 14.41 3.07
N ASP A 67 -1.70 15.14 2.40
CA ASP A 67 -3.12 14.86 2.50
C ASP A 67 -3.52 13.65 1.62
N GLY A 68 -4.75 13.17 1.79
CA GLY A 68 -5.20 11.98 1.07
C GLY A 68 -5.18 12.14 -0.46
N PHE A 69 -5.37 13.35 -0.99
CA PHE A 69 -5.32 13.59 -2.44
C PHE A 69 -3.88 13.67 -2.96
N ASP A 70 -2.92 14.18 -2.20
CA ASP A 70 -1.51 14.17 -2.57
C ASP A 70 -1.00 12.73 -2.69
N ILE A 71 -1.35 11.90 -1.70
CA ILE A 71 -1.03 10.47 -1.69
C ILE A 71 -1.70 9.76 -2.89
N ALA A 72 -2.98 10.04 -3.14
CA ALA A 72 -3.70 9.41 -4.25
C ALA A 72 -3.05 9.73 -5.60
N ILE A 73 -2.65 10.98 -5.85
CA ILE A 73 -1.97 11.39 -7.10
C ILE A 73 -0.66 10.64 -7.28
N VAL A 74 0.16 10.57 -6.23
CA VAL A 74 1.43 9.85 -6.29
C VAL A 74 1.19 8.37 -6.62
N PHE A 75 0.33 7.69 -5.85
CA PHE A 75 0.12 6.26 -6.02
C PHE A 75 -0.63 5.89 -7.31
N GLU A 76 -1.52 6.74 -7.83
CA GLU A 76 -2.11 6.52 -9.15
C GLU A 76 -1.03 6.49 -10.25
N ALA A 77 -0.08 7.43 -10.21
CA ALA A 77 1.04 7.44 -11.16
C ALA A 77 1.98 6.23 -10.95
N LEU A 78 2.26 5.83 -9.69
CA LEU A 78 3.06 4.63 -9.40
C LEU A 78 2.38 3.37 -9.94
N GLY A 79 1.05 3.26 -9.82
CA GLY A 79 0.25 2.17 -10.38
C GLY A 79 0.32 2.09 -11.89
N ARG A 80 0.31 3.23 -12.59
CA ARG A 80 0.51 3.30 -14.05
C ARG A 80 1.86 2.73 -14.48
N GLY A 81 2.92 2.93 -13.67
CA GLY A 81 4.27 2.41 -13.93
C GLY A 81 4.54 1.02 -13.38
N LEU A 82 3.65 0.43 -12.60
CA LEU A 82 3.92 -0.79 -11.80
C LEU A 82 5.20 -0.64 -10.96
N VAL A 83 5.37 0.51 -10.31
CA VAL A 83 6.57 0.85 -9.55
C VAL A 83 6.76 -0.13 -8.39
N VAL A 84 7.99 -0.64 -8.21
CA VAL A 84 8.33 -1.66 -7.19
C VAL A 84 9.14 -1.11 -6.02
N GLU A 85 9.52 0.16 -6.06
CA GLU A 85 10.21 0.87 -5.00
C GLU A 85 9.34 0.99 -3.74
N PRO A 86 9.91 1.14 -2.53
CA PRO A 86 9.23 0.94 -1.23
C PRO A 86 8.31 2.10 -0.79
N PHE A 87 7.50 2.65 -1.69
CA PHE A 87 6.62 3.80 -1.40
C PHE A 87 5.56 3.51 -0.34
N LEU A 88 4.93 2.31 -0.38
CA LEU A 88 3.86 1.97 0.56
C LEU A 88 4.39 1.88 1.99
N ASP A 89 5.51 1.18 2.17
CA ASP A 89 6.15 1.06 3.48
C ASP A 89 6.67 2.41 3.98
N ALA A 90 7.30 3.20 3.11
CA ALA A 90 7.73 4.55 3.46
C ALA A 90 6.56 5.42 3.93
N LEU A 91 5.40 5.34 3.26
CA LEU A 91 4.19 6.05 3.67
C LEU A 91 3.72 5.58 5.06
N ILE A 92 3.51 4.27 5.25
CA ILE A 92 2.93 3.73 6.49
C ILE A 92 3.87 3.98 7.68
N VAL A 93 5.15 3.62 7.54
CA VAL A 93 6.15 3.80 8.60
C VAL A 93 6.37 5.28 8.90
N GLY A 94 6.52 6.09 7.86
CA GLY A 94 6.71 7.52 8.03
C GLY A 94 5.54 8.20 8.72
N ARG A 95 4.29 7.82 8.39
CA ARG A 95 3.09 8.33 9.09
C ARG A 95 3.07 7.95 10.56
N ALA A 96 3.40 6.71 10.89
CA ALA A 96 3.46 6.27 12.29
C ALA A 96 4.52 7.03 13.08
N LEU A 97 5.72 7.20 12.49
CA LEU A 97 6.82 7.94 13.14
C LEU A 97 6.55 9.45 13.22
N SER A 98 5.93 10.05 12.21
CA SER A 98 5.53 11.47 12.24
C SER A 98 4.48 11.75 13.31
N CYS A 99 3.54 10.81 13.52
CA CYS A 99 2.46 10.94 14.50
C CYS A 99 2.94 10.71 15.92
N ALA A 100 3.72 9.64 16.16
CA ALA A 100 4.03 9.15 17.50
C ALA A 100 5.53 9.01 17.80
N GLY A 101 6.41 9.23 16.81
CA GLY A 101 7.85 9.09 16.99
C GLY A 101 8.45 10.10 17.97
N ASN A 102 9.43 9.64 18.76
CA ASN A 102 10.20 10.48 19.65
C ASN A 102 11.29 11.29 18.89
N GLU A 103 12.02 12.16 19.59
CA GLU A 103 13.05 13.01 18.97
C GLU A 103 14.18 12.22 18.29
N GLY A 104 14.53 11.03 18.79
CA GLY A 104 15.54 10.15 18.16
C GLY A 104 15.03 9.44 16.90
N GLN A 105 13.70 9.30 16.74
CA GLN A 105 13.06 8.61 15.62
C GLN A 105 12.66 9.56 14.48
N ARG A 106 12.42 10.84 14.76
CA ARG A 106 12.08 11.85 13.74
C ARG A 106 13.09 11.92 12.56
N PRO A 107 14.42 11.84 12.80
CA PRO A 107 15.39 11.80 11.71
C PRO A 107 15.20 10.67 10.72
N ILE A 108 14.57 9.53 11.12
CA ILE A 108 14.29 8.41 10.22
C ILE A 108 13.36 8.86 9.10
N VAL A 109 12.33 9.67 9.41
CA VAL A 109 11.40 10.20 8.39
C VAL A 109 12.13 11.09 7.41
N THR A 110 12.99 12.00 7.90
CA THR A 110 13.83 12.84 7.02
C THR A 110 14.74 12.02 6.13
N GLN A 111 15.40 10.99 6.67
CA GLN A 111 16.26 10.08 5.91
C GLN A 111 15.48 9.29 4.85
N MET A 112 14.22 8.89 5.12
CA MET A 112 13.35 8.26 4.12
C MET A 112 12.97 9.24 3.00
N ILE A 113 12.63 10.49 3.33
CA ILE A 113 12.32 11.54 2.35
C ILE A 113 13.53 11.82 1.46
N GLU A 114 14.73 11.85 2.03
CA GLU A 114 16.01 12.03 1.30
C GLU A 114 16.47 10.79 0.55
N GLY A 115 15.85 9.62 0.80
CA GLY A 115 16.21 8.34 0.17
C GLY A 115 17.46 7.67 0.74
N SER A 116 17.97 8.14 1.87
CA SER A 116 19.13 7.58 2.56
C SER A 116 18.80 6.41 3.48
N ALA A 117 17.53 6.27 3.91
CA ALA A 117 17.02 5.13 4.66
C ALA A 117 15.80 4.50 4.00
N ILE A 118 15.66 3.19 4.16
CA ILE A 118 14.50 2.39 3.77
C ILE A 118 13.88 1.82 5.05
N ALA A 119 12.58 2.02 5.22
CA ALA A 119 11.83 1.42 6.31
C ALA A 119 10.88 0.35 5.78
N ALA A 120 10.57 -0.65 6.61
CA ALA A 120 9.60 -1.69 6.30
C ALA A 120 8.56 -1.83 7.41
N PHE A 121 7.32 -2.06 7.01
CA PHE A 121 6.18 -2.24 7.90
C PHE A 121 6.03 -3.71 8.28
N ALA A 122 6.41 -4.08 9.50
CA ALA A 122 6.42 -5.45 10.03
C ALA A 122 5.26 -5.64 11.01
N HIS A 123 4.04 -5.80 10.47
CA HIS A 123 2.82 -5.97 11.28
C HIS A 123 2.20 -7.36 11.10
N ASP A 124 1.97 -7.78 9.86
CA ASP A 124 1.28 -9.04 9.57
C ASP A 124 1.97 -10.24 10.21
N GLU A 125 1.19 -11.19 10.71
CA GLU A 125 1.67 -12.41 11.34
C GLU A 125 1.02 -13.64 10.72
N PRO A 126 1.67 -14.82 10.75
CA PRO A 126 1.04 -16.04 10.32
C PRO A 126 -0.28 -16.28 11.04
N GLY A 127 -1.37 -16.41 10.28
CA GLY A 127 -2.72 -16.63 10.80
C GLY A 127 -3.43 -15.39 11.34
N SER A 128 -2.95 -14.16 11.08
CA SER A 128 -3.66 -12.92 11.46
C SER A 128 -4.96 -12.73 10.67
N HIS A 129 -5.06 -13.29 9.46
CA HIS A 129 -6.24 -13.17 8.60
C HIS A 129 -6.71 -11.72 8.42
N TYR A 130 -5.75 -10.79 8.25
CA TYR A 130 -5.94 -9.35 8.08
C TYR A 130 -6.47 -8.61 9.32
N GLU A 131 -6.66 -9.29 10.46
CA GLU A 131 -7.14 -8.66 11.68
C GLU A 131 -6.07 -7.77 12.30
N LEU A 132 -6.27 -6.44 12.23
CA LEU A 132 -5.26 -5.45 12.62
C LEU A 132 -4.94 -5.51 14.13
N ALA A 133 -5.93 -5.85 14.96
CA ALA A 133 -5.74 -6.01 16.41
C ALA A 133 -5.04 -7.32 16.78
N ARG A 134 -4.97 -8.30 15.87
CA ARG A 134 -4.38 -9.59 16.17
C ARG A 134 -2.85 -9.54 16.09
N VAL A 135 -2.23 -9.40 17.25
CA VAL A 135 -0.76 -9.35 17.41
C VAL A 135 -0.35 -10.36 18.47
N THR A 136 0.44 -11.37 18.07
CA THR A 136 0.99 -12.42 18.94
C THR A 136 2.46 -12.22 19.26
N THR A 137 3.20 -11.43 18.47
CA THR A 137 4.56 -10.98 18.79
C THR A 137 4.53 -10.27 20.14
N ARG A 138 5.43 -10.63 21.05
CA ARG A 138 5.47 -10.12 22.42
C ARG A 138 6.66 -9.20 22.61
N ALA A 139 6.42 -8.12 23.37
CA ALA A 139 7.48 -7.26 23.89
C ALA A 139 7.39 -7.22 25.41
N THR A 140 8.49 -7.52 26.08
CA THR A 140 8.58 -7.50 27.55
C THR A 140 9.65 -6.52 28.01
N ARG A 141 9.41 -5.83 29.12
CA ARG A 141 10.42 -4.94 29.71
C ARG A 141 11.57 -5.74 30.30
N HIS A 142 12.79 -5.34 29.97
CA HIS A 142 14.02 -5.94 30.51
C HIS A 142 15.13 -4.91 30.62
N GLY A 143 15.78 -4.82 31.77
CA GLY A 143 17.00 -3.98 31.98
C GLY A 143 16.84 -2.48 31.65
N GLY A 144 15.63 -1.93 31.72
CA GLY A 144 15.33 -0.56 31.32
C GLY A 144 14.96 -0.37 29.85
N GLY A 145 15.05 -1.42 29.05
CA GLY A 145 14.64 -1.48 27.64
C GLY A 145 13.57 -2.54 27.39
N TRP A 146 13.62 -3.18 26.24
CA TRP A 146 12.65 -4.15 25.76
C TRP A 146 13.31 -5.41 25.21
N VAL A 147 12.61 -6.51 25.27
CA VAL A 147 12.96 -7.76 24.55
C VAL A 147 11.75 -8.19 23.72
N LEU A 148 11.96 -8.35 22.42
CA LEU A 148 10.93 -8.75 21.46
C LEU A 148 11.12 -10.21 21.04
N ASN A 149 9.99 -10.93 21.00
CA ASN A 149 9.90 -12.31 20.52
C ASN A 149 8.66 -12.50 19.64
N GLY A 150 8.82 -13.09 18.45
CA GLY A 150 7.69 -13.34 17.54
C GLY A 150 8.11 -13.53 16.09
N VAL A 151 7.10 -13.56 15.21
CA VAL A 151 7.31 -13.73 13.76
C VAL A 151 6.40 -12.78 13.00
N LYS A 152 6.97 -12.06 12.03
CA LYS A 152 6.23 -11.23 11.08
C LYS A 152 6.31 -11.83 9.68
N GLY A 153 5.17 -11.85 8.98
CA GLY A 153 5.06 -12.40 7.63
C GLY A 153 4.85 -11.32 6.58
N VAL A 154 5.20 -11.63 5.34
CA VAL A 154 4.91 -10.80 4.14
C VAL A 154 5.40 -9.34 4.27
N VAL A 155 6.48 -9.12 5.02
CA VAL A 155 7.07 -7.79 5.22
C VAL A 155 7.71 -7.33 3.91
N GLN A 156 7.13 -6.31 3.28
CA GLN A 156 7.65 -5.79 2.02
C GLN A 156 9.02 -5.16 2.24
N GLN A 157 9.96 -5.42 1.32
CA GLN A 157 11.35 -4.94 1.40
C GLN A 157 12.09 -5.25 2.70
N GLY A 158 11.58 -6.15 3.54
CA GLY A 158 12.17 -6.50 4.85
C GLY A 158 13.64 -6.97 4.79
N GLU A 159 14.09 -7.50 3.64
CA GLU A 159 15.50 -7.86 3.44
C GLU A 159 16.43 -6.64 3.31
N HIS A 160 15.90 -5.50 2.85
CA HIS A 160 16.68 -4.34 2.44
C HIS A 160 16.39 -3.09 3.27
N ALA A 161 15.46 -3.20 4.20
CA ALA A 161 15.14 -2.11 5.14
C ALA A 161 16.31 -1.85 6.09
N ASP A 162 16.48 -0.61 6.47
CA ASP A 162 17.38 -0.19 7.54
C ASP A 162 16.66 -0.26 8.90
N VAL A 163 15.35 0.04 8.89
CA VAL A 163 14.48 0.05 10.07
C VAL A 163 13.18 -0.70 9.79
N LEU A 164 12.75 -1.51 10.76
CA LEU A 164 11.47 -2.20 10.79
C LEU A 164 10.54 -1.49 11.78
N LEU A 165 9.35 -1.09 11.37
CA LEU A 165 8.28 -0.73 12.31
C LEU A 165 7.54 -2.00 12.71
N VAL A 166 7.80 -2.47 13.91
CA VAL A 166 7.27 -3.74 14.44
C VAL A 166 6.14 -3.46 15.41
N SER A 167 4.98 -4.07 15.20
CA SER A 167 3.92 -4.13 16.21
C SER A 167 4.15 -5.30 17.16
N ALA A 168 4.01 -5.08 18.46
CA ALA A 168 4.15 -6.13 19.46
C ALA A 168 3.18 -5.92 20.62
N ARG A 169 2.81 -7.01 21.26
CA ARG A 169 1.92 -7.04 22.41
C ARG A 169 2.70 -6.83 23.72
N THR A 170 2.38 -5.79 24.45
CA THR A 170 2.97 -5.51 25.79
C THR A 170 2.03 -5.90 26.93
N SER A 171 0.73 -5.99 26.67
CA SER A 171 -0.31 -6.39 27.63
C SER A 171 -1.57 -6.84 26.90
N HIS A 172 -2.58 -7.30 27.63
CA HIS A 172 -3.88 -7.76 27.13
C HIS A 172 -3.81 -9.01 26.23
N ASP A 173 -4.95 -9.42 25.70
CA ASP A 173 -5.06 -10.60 24.83
C ASP A 173 -4.73 -10.31 23.39
N ASP A 174 -4.49 -11.34 22.58
CA ASP A 174 -3.96 -11.23 21.22
C ASP A 174 -4.87 -10.47 20.25
N TYR A 175 -6.14 -10.32 20.56
CA TYR A 175 -7.15 -9.65 19.73
C TYR A 175 -7.61 -8.29 20.28
N ASP A 176 -7.08 -7.85 21.43
CA ASP A 176 -7.45 -6.56 21.99
C ASP A 176 -6.74 -5.41 21.23
N GLU A 177 -7.44 -4.32 20.98
CA GLU A 177 -6.84 -3.10 20.47
C GLU A 177 -5.85 -2.47 21.47
N ALA A 178 -6.23 -2.49 22.77
CA ALA A 178 -5.35 -2.10 23.85
C ALA A 178 -4.19 -3.09 24.04
N GLY A 179 -3.04 -2.60 24.47
CA GLY A 179 -1.85 -3.42 24.73
C GLY A 179 -0.95 -3.65 23.50
N ILE A 180 -1.29 -3.12 22.32
CA ILE A 180 -0.39 -3.08 21.18
C ILE A 180 0.57 -1.91 21.33
N SER A 181 1.86 -2.17 21.16
CA SER A 181 2.95 -1.17 21.13
C SER A 181 3.67 -1.27 19.79
N LEU A 182 4.22 -0.15 19.33
CA LEU A 182 5.01 -0.08 18.10
C LEU A 182 6.48 0.14 18.46
N PHE A 183 7.38 -0.50 17.73
CA PHE A 183 8.81 -0.42 17.94
C PHE A 183 9.55 -0.14 16.64
N ALA A 184 10.48 0.80 16.67
CA ALA A 184 11.46 1.01 15.61
C ALA A 184 12.66 0.07 15.87
N VAL A 185 12.77 -0.98 15.08
CA VAL A 185 13.76 -2.06 15.25
C VAL A 185 14.79 -1.96 14.13
N PRO A 186 16.09 -1.79 14.40
CA PRO A 186 17.14 -1.94 13.39
C PRO A 186 17.06 -3.35 12.76
N ARG A 187 17.04 -3.44 11.44
CA ARG A 187 16.92 -4.73 10.75
C ARG A 187 18.09 -5.68 11.06
N ASP A 188 19.26 -5.15 11.36
CA ASP A 188 20.47 -5.89 11.70
C ASP A 188 20.67 -6.11 13.21
N ALA A 189 19.67 -5.78 14.05
CA ALA A 189 19.73 -6.04 15.49
C ALA A 189 19.94 -7.55 15.77
N GLU A 190 20.70 -7.84 16.82
CA GLU A 190 20.92 -9.22 17.25
C GLU A 190 19.57 -9.89 17.59
N GLY A 191 19.37 -11.12 17.11
CA GLY A 191 18.12 -11.86 17.25
C GLY A 191 17.11 -11.64 16.13
N VAL A 192 17.36 -10.71 15.20
CA VAL A 192 16.53 -10.53 13.99
C VAL A 192 17.03 -11.47 12.89
N THR A 193 16.15 -12.34 12.39
CA THR A 193 16.43 -13.21 11.24
C THR A 193 15.45 -12.90 10.12
N VAL A 194 15.97 -12.68 8.92
CA VAL A 194 15.18 -12.31 7.74
C VAL A 194 15.28 -13.39 6.68
N ARG A 195 14.13 -13.87 6.19
CA ARG A 195 14.02 -14.84 5.09
C ARG A 195 13.20 -14.25 3.96
N GLY A 196 13.87 -13.77 2.90
CA GLY A 196 13.23 -13.15 1.77
C GLY A 196 12.78 -14.09 0.67
N TYR A 197 11.75 -13.71 -0.06
CA TYR A 197 11.23 -14.40 -1.24
C TYR A 197 10.58 -13.43 -2.23
N ARG A 198 10.41 -13.90 -3.48
CA ARG A 198 9.84 -13.09 -4.56
C ARG A 198 8.32 -13.11 -4.55
N LYS A 199 7.71 -11.98 -4.87
CA LYS A 199 6.27 -11.89 -5.14
C LYS A 199 5.96 -12.20 -6.61
N ILE A 200 4.71 -12.61 -6.87
CA ILE A 200 4.26 -12.92 -8.24
C ILE A 200 4.08 -11.67 -9.11
N ASP A 201 3.79 -10.53 -8.49
CA ASP A 201 3.58 -9.22 -9.12
C ASP A 201 4.87 -8.37 -9.24
N GLY A 202 5.98 -8.91 -8.76
CA GLY A 202 7.29 -8.26 -8.73
C GLY A 202 7.67 -7.74 -7.35
N GLY A 203 8.97 -7.46 -7.19
CA GLY A 203 9.54 -7.10 -5.89
C GLY A 203 9.72 -8.29 -4.96
N ARG A 204 10.04 -7.99 -3.70
CA ARG A 204 10.36 -8.98 -2.68
C ARG A 204 9.64 -8.69 -1.36
N VAL A 205 9.41 -9.74 -0.61
CA VAL A 205 8.90 -9.69 0.78
C VAL A 205 9.74 -10.63 1.65
N ALA A 206 9.62 -10.49 2.95
CA ALA A 206 10.33 -11.32 3.89
C ALA A 206 9.43 -11.82 5.01
N GLU A 207 9.81 -12.96 5.54
CA GLU A 207 9.46 -13.42 6.88
C GLU A 207 10.52 -12.92 7.85
N ILE A 208 10.14 -12.33 8.97
CA ILE A 208 11.04 -11.79 9.99
C ILE A 208 10.78 -12.53 11.29
N SER A 209 11.80 -13.23 11.79
CA SER A 209 11.78 -13.87 13.09
C SER A 209 12.53 -13.02 14.09
N LEU A 210 11.92 -12.77 15.24
CA LEU A 210 12.46 -12.04 16.37
C LEU A 210 12.69 -13.00 17.52
N GLN A 211 13.94 -13.18 17.93
CA GLN A 211 14.33 -14.08 19.00
C GLN A 211 15.18 -13.31 20.02
N ASP A 212 14.59 -13.03 21.18
CA ASP A 212 15.22 -12.28 22.27
C ASP A 212 15.88 -10.96 21.80
N VAL A 213 15.22 -10.25 20.87
CA VAL A 213 15.73 -8.99 20.31
C VAL A 213 15.71 -7.93 21.40
N ALA A 214 16.89 -7.57 21.90
CA ALA A 214 17.07 -6.55 22.92
C ALA A 214 17.08 -5.15 22.30
N LEU A 215 16.25 -4.26 22.81
CA LEU A 215 16.12 -2.87 22.36
C LEU A 215 16.19 -1.91 23.53
N ASP A 216 16.71 -0.72 23.27
CA ASP A 216 16.69 0.37 24.23
C ASP A 216 15.25 0.91 24.44
N ALA A 217 15.06 1.67 25.50
CA ALA A 217 13.74 2.22 25.86
C ALA A 217 13.16 3.16 24.79
N ASP A 218 14.02 3.83 24.05
CA ASP A 218 13.68 4.79 22.98
C ASP A 218 13.29 4.14 21.65
N ALA A 219 13.43 2.81 21.53
CA ALA A 219 12.89 2.06 20.39
C ALA A 219 11.35 2.07 20.37
N LEU A 220 10.68 2.30 21.50
CA LEU A 220 9.23 2.43 21.58
C LEU A 220 8.75 3.66 20.81
N VAL A 221 7.80 3.47 19.89
CA VAL A 221 7.13 4.53 19.15
C VAL A 221 5.82 4.87 19.84
N GLY A 222 5.71 6.08 20.35
CA GLY A 222 4.56 6.54 21.14
C GLY A 222 4.56 6.02 22.57
N ARG A 223 3.42 5.53 23.04
CA ARG A 223 3.23 5.05 24.42
C ARG A 223 3.00 3.56 24.46
N GLU A 224 3.49 2.93 25.53
CA GLU A 224 3.29 1.51 25.79
C GLU A 224 1.80 1.15 25.84
N GLY A 225 1.38 0.17 25.03
CA GLY A 225 0.01 -0.35 24.99
C GLY A 225 -0.99 0.53 24.25
N GLU A 226 -0.59 1.69 23.73
CA GLU A 226 -1.46 2.67 23.05
C GLU A 226 -1.14 2.79 21.54
N GLY A 227 -0.47 1.82 20.95
CA GLY A 227 -0.01 1.88 19.54
C GLY A 227 -1.10 1.62 18.49
N PHE A 228 -2.26 1.08 18.87
CA PHE A 228 -3.28 0.67 17.90
C PHE A 228 -3.83 1.84 17.08
N GLU A 229 -4.13 2.97 17.70
CA GLU A 229 -4.66 4.15 16.98
C GLU A 229 -3.65 4.68 15.95
N THR A 230 -2.36 4.77 16.33
CA THR A 230 -1.29 5.16 15.39
C THR A 230 -1.17 4.18 14.23
N LEU A 231 -1.25 2.88 14.52
CA LEU A 231 -1.23 1.81 13.53
C LEU A 231 -2.42 1.92 12.57
N ALA A 232 -3.65 2.06 13.09
CA ALA A 232 -4.86 2.17 12.30
C ALA A 232 -4.87 3.43 11.41
N GLN A 233 -4.35 4.56 11.95
CA GLN A 233 -4.21 5.77 11.15
C GLN A 233 -3.21 5.59 10.01
N ALA A 234 -2.03 5.04 10.27
CA ALA A 234 -1.01 4.81 9.26
C ALA A 234 -1.47 3.82 8.17
N VAL A 235 -2.11 2.72 8.56
CA VAL A 235 -2.72 1.74 7.64
C VAL A 235 -3.83 2.39 6.80
N GLY A 236 -4.63 3.30 7.36
CA GLY A 236 -5.65 4.03 6.62
C GLY A 236 -5.08 4.83 5.44
N TYR A 237 -3.93 5.46 5.59
CA TYR A 237 -3.22 6.10 4.48
C TYR A 237 -2.69 5.06 3.47
N GLY A 238 -2.25 3.90 3.93
CA GLY A 238 -1.89 2.76 3.08
C GLY A 238 -3.07 2.27 2.23
N LEU A 239 -4.29 2.24 2.77
CA LEU A 239 -5.51 1.88 2.03
C LEU A 239 -5.82 2.89 0.91
N VAL A 240 -5.66 4.20 1.16
CA VAL A 240 -5.79 5.24 0.11
C VAL A 240 -4.75 5.03 -0.98
N ALA A 241 -3.50 4.77 -0.60
CA ALA A 241 -2.40 4.51 -1.52
C ALA A 241 -2.69 3.32 -2.43
N LEU A 242 -3.10 2.18 -1.87
CA LEU A 242 -3.45 0.98 -2.64
C LEU A 242 -4.68 1.20 -3.55
N ALA A 243 -5.68 1.97 -3.08
CA ALA A 243 -6.84 2.29 -3.90
C ALA A 243 -6.47 3.13 -5.12
N ALA A 244 -5.62 4.12 -4.95
CA ALA A 244 -5.15 4.96 -6.04
C ALA A 244 -4.21 4.20 -7.00
N GLU A 245 -3.30 3.39 -6.47
CA GLU A 245 -2.42 2.52 -7.26
C GLU A 245 -3.23 1.57 -8.17
N ALA A 246 -4.28 0.96 -7.62
CA ALA A 246 -5.16 0.08 -8.39
C ALA A 246 -5.86 0.84 -9.53
N VAL A 247 -6.34 2.06 -9.30
CA VAL A 247 -6.94 2.90 -10.35
C VAL A 247 -5.95 3.16 -11.47
N GLY A 248 -4.71 3.55 -11.14
CA GLY A 248 -3.64 3.75 -12.13
C GLY A 248 -3.33 2.49 -12.94
N ALA A 249 -3.26 1.35 -12.28
CA ALA A 249 -3.03 0.05 -12.93
C ALA A 249 -4.21 -0.37 -13.84
N MET A 250 -5.46 -0.16 -13.40
CA MET A 250 -6.67 -0.42 -14.20
C MET A 250 -6.73 0.46 -15.45
N ASP A 251 -6.33 1.73 -15.34
CA ASP A 251 -6.29 2.64 -16.48
C ASP A 251 -5.35 2.13 -17.58
N VAL A 252 -4.17 1.65 -17.20
CA VAL A 252 -3.23 1.11 -18.17
C VAL A 252 -3.72 -0.23 -18.74
N ALA A 253 -4.32 -1.11 -17.93
CA ALA A 253 -4.93 -2.35 -18.39
C ALA A 253 -6.04 -2.06 -19.42
N LYS A 254 -6.87 -1.05 -19.17
CA LYS A 254 -7.89 -0.52 -20.10
C LYS A 254 -7.27 -0.04 -21.41
N GLU A 255 -6.20 0.76 -21.35
CA GLU A 255 -5.51 1.31 -22.50
C GLU A 255 -4.96 0.18 -23.41
N TYR A 256 -4.25 -0.79 -22.84
CA TYR A 256 -3.78 -1.98 -23.55
C TYR A 256 -4.93 -2.77 -24.20
N THR A 257 -6.03 -2.94 -23.47
CA THR A 257 -7.18 -3.71 -23.96
C THR A 257 -7.88 -3.00 -25.10
N LEU A 258 -8.12 -1.70 -25.02
CA LEU A 258 -8.71 -0.91 -26.09
C LEU A 258 -7.85 -0.91 -27.34
N ASP A 259 -6.53 -0.76 -27.20
CA ASP A 259 -5.59 -0.79 -28.33
C ASP A 259 -5.60 -2.17 -29.01
N TYR A 260 -5.56 -3.24 -28.22
CA TYR A 260 -5.65 -4.60 -28.74
C TYR A 260 -6.96 -4.85 -29.51
N LEU A 261 -8.11 -4.43 -28.96
CA LEU A 261 -9.42 -4.58 -29.63
C LEU A 261 -9.49 -3.81 -30.95
N ARG A 262 -8.80 -2.67 -31.08
CA ARG A 262 -8.74 -1.85 -32.29
C ARG A 262 -7.81 -2.43 -33.36
N THR A 263 -6.76 -3.08 -32.93
CA THR A 263 -5.67 -3.52 -33.83
C THR A 263 -5.75 -4.98 -34.22
N ARG A 264 -6.23 -5.86 -33.32
CA ARG A 264 -6.35 -7.30 -33.59
C ARG A 264 -7.47 -7.59 -34.58
N LYS A 265 -7.15 -8.32 -35.65
CA LYS A 265 -8.11 -8.71 -36.66
C LYS A 265 -8.43 -10.20 -36.58
N GLN A 266 -9.71 -10.55 -36.66
CA GLN A 266 -10.25 -11.87 -36.88
C GLN A 266 -11.50 -11.77 -37.77
N PHE A 267 -11.79 -12.82 -38.56
CA PHE A 267 -12.92 -12.83 -39.49
C PHE A 267 -12.92 -11.63 -40.46
N GLY A 268 -11.74 -11.12 -40.81
CA GLY A 268 -11.57 -10.02 -41.76
C GLY A 268 -11.74 -8.61 -41.20
N VAL A 269 -12.10 -8.45 -39.91
CA VAL A 269 -12.34 -7.16 -39.29
C VAL A 269 -11.58 -7.03 -37.94
N ALA A 270 -11.46 -5.81 -37.44
CA ALA A 270 -10.96 -5.58 -36.06
C ALA A 270 -11.94 -6.20 -35.05
N ILE A 271 -11.43 -6.92 -34.04
CA ILE A 271 -12.32 -7.63 -33.10
C ILE A 271 -13.17 -6.66 -32.24
N GLY A 272 -12.71 -5.43 -32.03
CA GLY A 272 -13.48 -4.38 -31.35
C GLY A 272 -14.75 -3.93 -32.09
N THR A 273 -15.01 -4.42 -33.31
CA THR A 273 -16.28 -4.17 -34.00
C THR A 273 -17.41 -5.12 -33.56
N PHE A 274 -17.09 -6.20 -32.84
CA PHE A 274 -18.10 -7.13 -32.33
C PHE A 274 -18.78 -6.57 -31.08
N GLN A 275 -20.11 -6.44 -31.11
CA GLN A 275 -20.90 -5.86 -30.00
C GLN A 275 -20.68 -6.58 -28.67
N ALA A 276 -20.50 -7.91 -28.67
CA ALA A 276 -20.24 -8.67 -27.45
C ALA A 276 -18.97 -8.18 -26.71
N LEU A 277 -17.91 -7.80 -27.44
CA LEU A 277 -16.67 -7.25 -26.85
C LEU A 277 -16.83 -5.79 -26.46
N GLN A 278 -17.63 -5.01 -27.22
CA GLN A 278 -17.93 -3.62 -26.89
C GLN A 278 -18.71 -3.51 -25.56
N HIS A 279 -19.70 -4.39 -25.34
CA HIS A 279 -20.48 -4.39 -24.09
C HIS A 279 -19.59 -4.75 -22.89
N ARG A 280 -18.76 -5.79 -23.01
CA ARG A 280 -17.81 -6.15 -21.95
C ARG A 280 -16.86 -5.00 -21.63
N MET A 281 -16.34 -4.31 -22.65
CA MET A 281 -15.47 -3.17 -22.45
C MET A 281 -16.20 -1.98 -21.82
N ALA A 282 -17.46 -1.75 -22.15
CA ALA A 282 -18.29 -0.72 -21.52
C ALA A 282 -18.48 -1.00 -20.01
N ASP A 283 -18.72 -2.28 -19.63
CA ASP A 283 -18.80 -2.68 -18.22
C ASP A 283 -17.48 -2.45 -17.48
N VAL A 284 -16.34 -2.79 -18.10
CA VAL A 284 -14.99 -2.51 -17.52
C VAL A 284 -14.78 -1.01 -17.30
N LEU A 285 -15.21 -0.16 -18.25
CA LEU A 285 -15.11 1.29 -18.10
C LEU A 285 -15.95 1.81 -16.93
N LEU A 286 -17.17 1.32 -16.77
CA LEU A 286 -18.04 1.66 -15.64
C LEU A 286 -17.44 1.23 -14.31
N ASP A 287 -16.88 0.03 -14.24
CA ASP A 287 -16.22 -0.50 -13.05
C ASP A 287 -15.00 0.38 -12.65
N ILE A 288 -14.17 0.78 -13.61
CA ILE A 288 -13.01 1.64 -13.34
C ILE A 288 -13.45 3.01 -12.78
N GLU A 289 -14.52 3.61 -13.31
CA GLU A 289 -15.04 4.88 -12.79
C GLU A 289 -15.65 4.73 -11.39
N GLN A 290 -16.25 3.58 -11.06
CA GLN A 290 -16.69 3.27 -9.68
C GLN A 290 -15.48 3.13 -8.75
N ALA A 291 -14.42 2.43 -9.17
CA ALA A 291 -13.18 2.30 -8.40
C ALA A 291 -12.53 3.67 -8.13
N ARG A 292 -12.47 4.52 -9.16
CA ARG A 292 -11.97 5.89 -9.04
C ARG A 292 -12.79 6.71 -8.03
N SER A 293 -14.11 6.63 -8.09
CA SER A 293 -15.00 7.30 -7.15
C SER A 293 -14.79 6.83 -5.72
N ALA A 294 -14.55 5.52 -5.51
CA ALA A 294 -14.26 4.94 -4.21
C ALA A 294 -12.89 5.43 -3.67
N ALA A 295 -11.85 5.48 -4.52
CA ALA A 295 -10.54 5.99 -4.16
C ALA A 295 -10.58 7.49 -3.78
N ILE A 296 -11.33 8.31 -4.52
CA ILE A 296 -11.55 9.73 -4.21
C ILE A 296 -12.24 9.89 -2.84
N ASN A 297 -13.26 9.07 -2.56
CA ASN A 297 -13.95 9.11 -1.27
C ASN A 297 -13.02 8.73 -0.11
N ALA A 298 -12.19 7.70 -0.27
CA ALA A 298 -11.19 7.32 0.71
C ALA A 298 -10.16 8.45 0.95
N ALA A 299 -9.63 9.05 -0.13
CA ALA A 299 -8.69 10.17 -0.04
C ALA A 299 -9.29 11.38 0.69
N ALA A 300 -10.57 11.67 0.46
CA ALA A 300 -11.28 12.75 1.15
C ALA A 300 -11.52 12.46 2.64
N ALA A 301 -11.69 11.18 3.01
CA ALA A 301 -12.06 10.76 4.36
C ALA A 301 -10.86 10.47 5.27
N VAL A 302 -9.68 10.14 4.72
CA VAL A 302 -8.54 9.60 5.49
C VAL A 302 -8.02 10.52 6.59
N GLY A 303 -8.08 11.83 6.41
CA GLY A 303 -7.70 12.84 7.41
C GLY A 303 -8.75 13.05 8.51
N GLY A 304 -9.92 12.43 8.39
CA GLY A 304 -10.97 12.45 9.41
C GLY A 304 -10.69 11.51 10.57
N ALA A 305 -11.72 11.26 11.38
CA ALA A 305 -11.65 10.37 12.54
C ALA A 305 -12.95 9.55 12.70
N GLY A 306 -12.87 8.49 13.50
CA GLY A 306 -14.03 7.70 13.91
C GLY A 306 -14.62 6.82 12.79
N ILE A 307 -15.84 6.38 13.03
CA ILE A 307 -16.54 5.34 12.23
C ILE A 307 -16.66 5.74 10.75
N GLU A 308 -16.97 6.99 10.45
CA GLU A 308 -17.19 7.44 9.07
C GLU A 308 -15.91 7.34 8.22
N ARG A 309 -14.74 7.66 8.81
CA ARG A 309 -13.43 7.44 8.17
C ARG A 309 -13.22 5.95 7.87
N GLU A 310 -13.36 5.11 8.88
CA GLU A 310 -13.12 3.67 8.76
C GLU A 310 -14.07 3.01 7.75
N ARG A 311 -15.32 3.43 7.71
CA ARG A 311 -16.29 2.97 6.72
C ARG A 311 -15.92 3.37 5.31
N ALA A 312 -15.50 4.62 5.09
CA ALA A 312 -15.08 5.09 3.78
C ALA A 312 -13.86 4.32 3.25
N LEU A 313 -12.86 4.07 4.13
CA LEU A 313 -11.67 3.30 3.79
C LEU A 313 -12.00 1.83 3.46
N SER A 314 -12.83 1.18 4.29
CA SER A 314 -13.26 -0.20 4.06
C SER A 314 -14.11 -0.35 2.80
N ALA A 315 -15.01 0.59 2.53
CA ALA A 315 -15.80 0.61 1.30
C ALA A 315 -14.93 0.75 0.05
N ALA A 316 -13.90 1.60 0.12
CA ALA A 316 -12.96 1.78 -0.98
C ALA A 316 -12.15 0.50 -1.22
N LYS A 317 -11.58 -0.11 -0.17
CA LYS A 317 -10.75 -1.31 -0.31
C LYS A 317 -11.56 -2.51 -0.83
N TYR A 318 -12.79 -2.72 -0.33
CA TYR A 318 -13.73 -3.68 -0.88
C TYR A 318 -13.97 -3.46 -2.37
N SER A 319 -14.27 -2.21 -2.77
CA SER A 319 -14.56 -1.88 -4.17
C SER A 319 -13.35 -2.14 -5.07
N ILE A 320 -12.16 -1.73 -4.63
CA ILE A 320 -10.91 -1.89 -5.36
C ILE A 320 -10.53 -3.37 -5.52
N GLY A 321 -10.66 -4.19 -4.47
CA GLY A 321 -10.35 -5.62 -4.53
C GLY A 321 -11.23 -6.31 -5.58
N ARG A 322 -12.53 -6.19 -5.43
CA ARG A 322 -13.52 -6.78 -6.34
C ARG A 322 -13.39 -6.29 -7.79
N ILE A 323 -13.30 -4.96 -7.98
CA ILE A 323 -13.21 -4.37 -9.33
C ILE A 323 -11.86 -4.69 -9.96
N GLY A 324 -10.76 -4.62 -9.19
CA GLY A 324 -9.42 -4.93 -9.68
C GLY A 324 -9.30 -6.35 -10.22
N ALA A 325 -9.82 -7.32 -9.50
CA ALA A 325 -9.87 -8.72 -9.94
C ALA A 325 -10.69 -8.85 -11.25
N ARG A 326 -11.87 -8.23 -11.31
CA ARG A 326 -12.73 -8.26 -12.51
C ARG A 326 -12.07 -7.59 -13.72
N VAL A 327 -11.45 -6.41 -13.56
CA VAL A 327 -10.73 -5.72 -14.63
C VAL A 327 -9.55 -6.57 -15.15
N ALA A 328 -8.82 -7.23 -14.24
CA ALA A 328 -7.74 -8.13 -14.61
C ALA A 328 -8.24 -9.31 -15.44
N GLU A 329 -9.29 -9.99 -14.98
CA GLU A 329 -9.90 -11.14 -15.67
C GLU A 329 -10.47 -10.75 -17.04
N GLU A 330 -11.24 -9.67 -17.12
CA GLU A 330 -11.85 -9.19 -18.37
C GLU A 330 -10.78 -8.75 -19.39
N SER A 331 -9.74 -8.05 -18.92
CA SER A 331 -8.65 -7.63 -19.80
C SER A 331 -7.89 -8.83 -20.38
N ILE A 332 -7.57 -9.84 -19.56
CA ILE A 332 -6.96 -11.09 -20.02
C ILE A 332 -7.89 -11.81 -21.01
N GLN A 333 -9.17 -11.93 -20.69
CA GLN A 333 -10.16 -12.60 -21.55
C GLN A 333 -10.29 -11.92 -22.92
N LEU A 334 -10.31 -10.57 -22.95
CA LEU A 334 -10.41 -9.79 -24.18
C LEU A 334 -9.15 -9.88 -25.06
N HIS A 335 -7.98 -10.17 -24.48
CA HIS A 335 -6.75 -10.47 -25.22
C HIS A 335 -6.65 -11.93 -25.64
N GLY A 336 -7.36 -12.84 -24.98
CA GLY A 336 -7.24 -14.30 -25.19
C GLY A 336 -5.86 -14.82 -24.74
N GLY A 337 -5.35 -15.86 -25.41
CA GLY A 337 -4.14 -16.57 -24.97
C GLY A 337 -2.91 -15.68 -24.75
N ILE A 338 -2.73 -14.61 -25.51
CA ILE A 338 -1.59 -13.69 -25.35
C ILE A 338 -1.68 -12.92 -24.02
N GLY A 339 -2.88 -12.67 -23.51
CA GLY A 339 -3.09 -11.97 -22.23
C GLY A 339 -2.51 -12.71 -21.01
N MET A 340 -2.24 -14.03 -21.16
CA MET A 340 -1.67 -14.87 -20.10
C MET A 340 -0.13 -15.00 -20.19
N THR A 341 0.51 -14.42 -21.19
CA THR A 341 1.96 -14.57 -21.38
C THR A 341 2.74 -13.54 -20.57
N TRP A 342 4.00 -13.87 -20.22
CA TRP A 342 4.88 -12.95 -19.51
C TRP A 342 5.38 -11.80 -20.38
N GLU A 343 5.42 -11.99 -21.69
CA GLU A 343 5.90 -11.00 -22.64
C GLU A 343 4.96 -9.81 -22.78
N LEU A 344 3.66 -10.03 -22.53
CA LEU A 344 2.68 -8.95 -22.59
C LEU A 344 2.63 -8.18 -21.26
N PRO A 345 2.90 -6.87 -21.25
CA PRO A 345 2.84 -6.06 -20.04
C PRO A 345 1.53 -6.18 -19.26
N LEU A 346 0.40 -6.36 -19.94
CA LEU A 346 -0.92 -6.51 -19.33
C LEU A 346 -0.96 -7.58 -18.25
N SER A 347 -0.28 -8.72 -18.43
CA SER A 347 -0.28 -9.81 -17.45
C SER A 347 0.34 -9.39 -16.10
N HIS A 348 1.22 -8.41 -16.10
CA HIS A 348 1.83 -7.87 -14.90
C HIS A 348 0.88 -6.92 -14.16
N TYR A 349 0.11 -6.10 -14.89
CA TYR A 349 -0.97 -5.29 -14.31
C TYR A 349 -2.06 -6.17 -13.69
N ALA A 350 -2.46 -7.24 -14.38
CA ALA A 350 -3.43 -8.19 -13.86
C ALA A 350 -2.96 -8.83 -12.54
N LYS A 351 -1.70 -9.28 -12.47
CA LYS A 351 -1.12 -9.80 -11.23
C LYS A 351 -1.07 -8.76 -10.11
N ARG A 352 -0.69 -7.51 -10.43
CA ARG A 352 -0.65 -6.45 -9.44
C ARG A 352 -2.04 -6.14 -8.89
N LEU A 353 -3.06 -6.05 -9.72
CA LEU A 353 -4.44 -5.83 -9.30
C LEU A 353 -4.94 -6.91 -8.34
N VAL A 354 -4.67 -8.20 -8.64
CA VAL A 354 -5.00 -9.30 -7.73
C VAL A 354 -4.21 -9.19 -6.41
N MET A 355 -2.92 -8.86 -6.46
CA MET A 355 -2.10 -8.76 -5.25
C MET A 355 -2.44 -7.54 -4.39
N ILE A 356 -2.94 -6.45 -4.97
CA ILE A 356 -3.45 -5.29 -4.21
C ILE A 356 -4.63 -5.71 -3.32
N ASP A 357 -5.49 -6.62 -3.78
CA ASP A 357 -6.59 -7.12 -2.95
C ASP A 357 -6.08 -7.77 -1.67
N HIS A 358 -5.00 -8.54 -1.75
CA HIS A 358 -4.42 -9.24 -0.59
C HIS A 358 -3.49 -8.39 0.30
N GLN A 359 -3.39 -7.08 0.08
CA GLN A 359 -2.60 -6.18 0.93
C GLN A 359 -3.50 -5.36 1.85
N LEU A 360 -3.18 -5.32 3.13
CA LEU A 360 -3.93 -4.60 4.17
C LEU A 360 -5.42 -5.00 4.26
N GLY A 361 -5.74 -6.26 4.01
CA GLY A 361 -7.10 -6.81 3.97
C GLY A 361 -7.61 -7.04 2.55
N ASP A 362 -8.37 -8.12 2.36
CA ASP A 362 -9.04 -8.44 1.09
C ASP A 362 -10.49 -7.91 1.02
N GLU A 363 -11.17 -8.18 -0.10
CA GLU A 363 -12.54 -7.73 -0.32
C GLU A 363 -13.51 -8.26 0.77
N ASP A 364 -13.38 -9.52 1.18
CA ASP A 364 -14.25 -10.13 2.17
C ASP A 364 -14.03 -9.54 3.57
N HIS A 365 -12.77 -9.34 3.99
CA HIS A 365 -12.41 -8.69 5.25
C HIS A 365 -12.99 -7.27 5.32
N HIS A 366 -12.79 -6.45 4.27
CA HIS A 366 -13.27 -5.08 4.28
C HIS A 366 -14.80 -4.97 4.16
N LEU A 367 -15.47 -5.91 3.49
CA LEU A 367 -16.93 -5.98 3.49
C LEU A 367 -17.47 -6.30 4.88
N ALA A 368 -16.90 -7.29 5.58
CA ALA A 368 -17.29 -7.64 6.95
C ALA A 368 -17.08 -6.44 7.90
N ARG A 369 -15.90 -5.80 7.83
CA ARG A 369 -15.59 -4.60 8.62
C ARG A 369 -16.55 -3.45 8.35
N TYR A 370 -16.89 -3.17 7.09
CA TYR A 370 -17.86 -2.13 6.73
C TYR A 370 -19.24 -2.38 7.34
N ILE A 371 -19.70 -3.65 7.34
CA ILE A 371 -21.00 -4.06 7.93
C ILE A 371 -20.97 -3.88 9.44
N GLU A 372 -19.90 -4.28 10.12
CA GLU A 372 -19.76 -4.16 11.58
C GLU A 372 -19.74 -2.69 12.02
N LEU A 373 -18.98 -1.86 11.36
CA LEU A 373 -18.95 -0.41 11.60
C LEU A 373 -20.32 0.23 11.38
N GLY A 374 -21.09 -0.24 10.38
CA GLY A 374 -22.46 0.23 10.15
C GLY A 374 -23.43 -0.14 11.28
N LYS A 375 -23.29 -1.33 11.89
CA LYS A 375 -24.08 -1.73 13.05
C LYS A 375 -23.75 -0.88 14.28
N ALA A 376 -22.46 -0.61 14.51
CA ALA A 376 -22.01 0.23 15.63
C ALA A 376 -22.55 1.67 15.53
N SER A 377 -22.62 2.25 14.33
CA SER A 377 -23.22 3.56 14.09
C SER A 377 -24.71 3.60 14.45
N LEU A 378 -25.47 2.55 14.09
CA LEU A 378 -26.90 2.48 14.39
C LEU A 378 -27.20 2.27 15.89
N CYS A 379 -26.29 1.61 16.63
CA CYS A 379 -26.44 1.40 18.07
C CYS A 379 -26.00 2.63 18.89
N GLY A 380 -25.12 3.46 18.39
CA GLY A 380 -24.65 4.70 19.06
C GLY A 380 -25.68 5.83 19.06
N ASP A 381 -26.61 5.85 18.10
CA ASP A 381 -27.70 6.85 18.01
C ASP A 381 -28.91 6.53 18.91
N VAL A 382 -28.91 5.41 19.66
CA VAL A 382 -29.96 4.99 20.55
C VAL A 382 -29.50 5.11 22.02
N SER A 383 -28.97 6.24 22.40
CA SER A 383 -28.90 6.62 23.83
C SER A 383 -29.91 7.71 24.09
N PRO A 384 -30.84 7.52 25.06
CA PRO A 384 -31.96 8.40 25.32
C PRO A 384 -31.55 9.77 25.85
#